data_a0a161bb8bac764eeaefd48adb43adce
#
_entry.id   a0a161bb8bac764eeaefd48adb43adce
#
_cell.length_a   1.000
_cell.length_b   1.000
_cell.length_c   1.000
_cell.angle_alpha   90.00
_cell.angle_beta   90.00
_cell.angle_gamma   90.00
#
_symmetry.space_group_name_H-M   'P 1'
#
loop_
_entity.id
_entity.type
_entity.pdbx_description
1 polymer ?
#
loop_
_entity_poly.entity_id
_entity_poly.type
_entity_poly.pdbx_seq_one_letter_code
_entity_poly.pdbx_strand_id
1 'polypeptide(L)'
;MASAVLTDPPRDLESLASIEQALVFPQFTANTAWELGNALRFRLLDFPDPAVINISLANGNQLLFHTVTRSGTQADNDTWVARKRKTVLRWGFSSWYMHCKLGGDEAKFAAKYVLGESAGEYAIHGGGFPVRVKGVEGIVGVIVVSGLKQEWDHAVILETVEKYLKSQ
;
A
#
# COMPACT_ATOMS: atom_id res chain seq x y z
N MET A 1 -16.01 7.58 -19.36
CA MET A 1 -14.95 8.10 -18.46
C MET A 1 -14.98 7.30 -17.19
N ALA A 2 -13.82 6.83 -16.71
CA ALA A 2 -13.74 6.21 -15.39
C ALA A 2 -14.15 7.24 -14.34
N SER A 3 -14.90 6.81 -13.33
CA SER A 3 -15.28 7.67 -12.21
C SER A 3 -14.03 8.12 -11.46
N ALA A 4 -13.89 9.42 -11.18
CA ALA A 4 -12.86 9.96 -10.28
C ALA A 4 -13.08 9.54 -8.82
N VAL A 5 -14.02 8.65 -8.54
CA VAL A 5 -14.36 8.18 -7.20
C VAL A 5 -13.93 6.73 -7.05
N LEU A 6 -13.26 6.42 -5.94
CA LEU A 6 -12.94 5.07 -5.51
C LEU A 6 -13.99 4.61 -4.50
N THR A 7 -14.23 3.30 -4.45
CA THR A 7 -15.05 2.71 -3.40
C THR A 7 -14.28 2.75 -2.09
N ASP A 8 -14.89 3.29 -1.04
CA ASP A 8 -14.28 3.29 0.28
C ASP A 8 -14.02 1.85 0.75
N PRO A 9 -12.82 1.57 1.26
CA PRO A 9 -12.49 0.23 1.74
C PRO A 9 -13.24 -0.06 3.05
N PRO A 10 -13.49 -1.36 3.36
CA PRO A 10 -14.05 -1.72 4.65
C PRO A 10 -13.14 -1.27 5.80
N ARG A 11 -13.73 -1.18 6.99
CA ARG A 11 -13.02 -0.79 8.22
C ARG A 11 -12.97 -1.91 9.25
N ASP A 12 -13.83 -2.93 9.12
CA ASP A 12 -13.80 -4.08 10.00
C ASP A 12 -12.62 -5.00 9.66
N LEU A 13 -11.97 -5.49 10.71
CA LEU A 13 -10.71 -6.24 10.57
C LEU A 13 -10.89 -7.60 9.90
N GLU A 14 -12.05 -8.22 10.07
CA GLU A 14 -12.34 -9.53 9.46
C GLU A 14 -12.41 -9.41 7.94
N SER A 15 -13.18 -8.44 7.43
CA SER A 15 -13.27 -8.17 5.99
C SER A 15 -11.92 -7.79 5.40
N LEU A 16 -11.18 -6.90 6.08
CA LEU A 16 -9.86 -6.47 5.62
C LEU A 16 -8.87 -7.64 5.55
N ALA A 17 -8.79 -8.46 6.59
CA ALA A 17 -7.91 -9.62 6.60
C ALA A 17 -8.30 -10.62 5.51
N SER A 18 -9.60 -10.87 5.32
CA SER A 18 -10.11 -11.77 4.29
C SER A 18 -9.73 -11.29 2.88
N ILE A 19 -9.92 -10.00 2.58
CA ILE A 19 -9.55 -9.41 1.29
C ILE A 19 -8.04 -9.54 1.05
N GLU A 20 -7.23 -9.12 2.01
CA GLU A 20 -5.77 -9.14 1.87
C GLU A 20 -5.22 -10.57 1.69
N GLN A 21 -5.79 -11.55 2.39
CA GLN A 21 -5.40 -12.95 2.27
C GLN A 21 -5.86 -13.60 0.95
N ALA A 22 -6.93 -13.11 0.36
CA ALA A 22 -7.43 -13.60 -0.93
C ALA A 22 -6.64 -13.06 -2.12
N LEU A 23 -6.00 -11.90 -2.00
CA LEU A 23 -5.22 -11.27 -3.06
C LEU A 23 -3.79 -11.84 -3.13
N VAL A 24 -3.69 -13.03 -3.67
CA VAL A 24 -2.44 -13.79 -3.80
C VAL A 24 -2.01 -13.84 -5.26
N PHE A 25 -0.77 -13.44 -5.53
CA PHE A 25 -0.20 -13.46 -6.87
C PHE A 25 0.31 -14.87 -7.23
N PRO A 26 0.17 -15.31 -8.50
CA PRO A 26 0.79 -16.56 -8.95
C PRO A 26 2.32 -16.44 -8.96
N GLN A 27 2.84 -15.26 -9.25
CA GLN A 27 4.25 -14.87 -9.20
C GLN A 27 4.36 -13.36 -9.03
N PHE A 28 5.51 -12.89 -8.58
CA PHE A 28 5.78 -11.47 -8.45
C PHE A 28 7.18 -11.15 -8.95
N THR A 29 7.26 -10.58 -10.14
CA THR A 29 8.50 -10.27 -10.85
C THR A 29 8.62 -8.76 -11.12
N ALA A 30 9.75 -8.33 -11.69
CA ALA A 30 9.91 -6.97 -12.16
C ALA A 30 8.83 -6.60 -13.22
N ASN A 31 8.44 -7.54 -14.07
CA ASN A 31 7.36 -7.33 -15.04
C ASN A 31 6.01 -7.14 -14.35
N THR A 32 5.70 -7.93 -13.33
CA THR A 32 4.50 -7.76 -12.50
C THR A 32 4.47 -6.36 -11.88
N ALA A 33 5.58 -5.92 -11.30
CA ALA A 33 5.69 -4.58 -10.71
C ALA A 33 5.53 -3.47 -11.75
N TRP A 34 6.07 -3.64 -12.95
CA TRP A 34 5.91 -2.71 -14.06
C TRP A 34 4.45 -2.58 -14.48
N GLU A 35 3.75 -3.68 -14.69
CA GLU A 35 2.34 -3.70 -15.09
C GLU A 35 1.44 -3.06 -14.02
N LEU A 36 1.62 -3.46 -12.76
CA LEU A 36 0.87 -2.89 -11.63
C LEU A 36 1.16 -1.39 -11.45
N GLY A 37 2.42 -1.01 -11.51
CA GLY A 37 2.84 0.39 -11.34
C GLY A 37 2.23 1.30 -12.42
N ASN A 38 2.25 0.85 -13.67
CA ASN A 38 1.63 1.59 -14.76
C ASN A 38 0.10 1.64 -14.64
N ALA A 39 -0.54 0.53 -14.24
CA ALA A 39 -1.99 0.50 -14.01
C ALA A 39 -2.41 1.45 -12.87
N LEU A 40 -1.66 1.46 -11.76
CA LEU A 40 -1.85 2.40 -10.66
C LEU A 40 -1.69 3.85 -11.14
N ARG A 41 -0.61 4.14 -11.88
CA ARG A 41 -0.37 5.49 -12.39
C ARG A 41 -1.49 5.94 -13.31
N PHE A 42 -1.91 5.10 -14.24
CA PHE A 42 -3.00 5.42 -15.16
C PHE A 42 -4.29 5.74 -14.39
N ARG A 43 -4.65 4.92 -13.42
CA ARG A 43 -5.84 5.13 -12.60
C ARG A 43 -5.76 6.40 -11.75
N LEU A 44 -4.60 6.69 -11.18
CA LEU A 44 -4.38 7.87 -10.34
C LEU A 44 -4.37 9.19 -11.12
N LEU A 45 -4.17 9.16 -12.44
CA LEU A 45 -4.28 10.35 -13.28
C LEU A 45 -5.72 10.92 -13.36
N ASP A 46 -6.73 10.11 -12.99
CA ASP A 46 -8.12 10.60 -12.89
C ASP A 46 -8.33 11.58 -11.72
N PHE A 47 -7.38 11.63 -10.79
CA PHE A 47 -7.44 12.50 -9.61
C PHE A 47 -6.56 13.74 -9.80
N PRO A 48 -6.98 14.91 -9.28
CA PRO A 48 -6.21 16.15 -9.42
C PRO A 48 -4.94 16.17 -8.57
N ASP A 49 -4.95 15.47 -7.43
CA ASP A 49 -3.84 15.47 -6.48
C ASP A 49 -2.68 14.61 -6.98
N PRO A 50 -1.42 15.08 -6.83
CA PRO A 50 -0.26 14.27 -7.16
C PRO A 50 -0.07 13.13 -6.14
N ALA A 51 0.37 11.97 -6.64
CA ALA A 51 0.66 10.82 -5.79
C ALA A 51 1.97 10.16 -6.17
N VAL A 52 2.61 9.54 -5.20
CA VAL A 52 3.79 8.68 -5.37
C VAL A 52 3.34 7.24 -5.40
N ILE A 53 3.91 6.45 -6.31
CA ILE A 53 3.75 5.00 -6.40
C ILE A 53 5.12 4.36 -6.20
N ASN A 54 5.20 3.39 -5.30
CA ASN A 54 6.44 2.68 -5.01
C ASN A 54 6.13 1.18 -4.87
N ILE A 55 6.86 0.35 -5.59
CA ILE A 55 6.76 -1.11 -5.50
C ILE A 55 8.16 -1.67 -5.31
N SER A 56 8.33 -2.46 -4.27
CA SER A 56 9.63 -3.00 -3.89
C SER A 56 9.52 -4.43 -3.39
N LEU A 57 10.61 -5.19 -3.51
CA LEU A 57 10.73 -6.49 -2.87
C LEU A 57 10.93 -6.31 -1.37
N ALA A 58 10.38 -7.23 -0.57
CA ALA A 58 10.58 -7.25 0.87
C ALA A 58 12.03 -7.60 1.22
N ASN A 59 12.62 -8.54 0.48
CA ASN A 59 14.01 -8.92 0.66
C ASN A 59 14.96 -7.86 0.10
N GLY A 60 15.83 -7.33 0.97
CA GLY A 60 16.85 -6.36 0.59
C GLY A 60 16.31 -4.99 0.18
N ASN A 61 15.03 -4.73 0.35
CA ASN A 61 14.40 -3.46 -0.02
C ASN A 61 14.60 -3.08 -1.50
N GLN A 62 14.72 -4.05 -2.40
CA GLN A 62 14.97 -3.77 -3.80
C GLN A 62 13.79 -3.03 -4.43
N LEU A 63 14.07 -1.85 -4.95
CA LEU A 63 13.10 -1.04 -5.68
C LEU A 63 12.87 -1.62 -7.08
N LEU A 64 11.62 -1.90 -7.43
CA LEU A 64 11.22 -2.40 -8.75
C LEU A 64 10.49 -1.35 -9.58
N PHE A 65 9.70 -0.48 -8.95
CA PHE A 65 8.95 0.57 -9.62
C PHE A 65 8.82 1.79 -8.70
N HIS A 66 9.12 2.95 -9.23
CA HIS A 66 8.89 4.21 -8.53
C HIS A 66 8.56 5.31 -9.52
N THR A 67 7.47 6.02 -9.28
CA THR A 67 7.08 7.20 -10.08
C THR A 67 6.16 8.12 -9.29
N VAL A 68 6.00 9.33 -9.83
CA VAL A 68 4.97 10.27 -9.41
C VAL A 68 3.94 10.43 -10.54
N THR A 69 2.70 10.70 -10.19
CA THR A 69 1.63 10.83 -11.19
C THR A 69 1.70 12.14 -11.96
N ARG A 70 2.08 13.22 -11.27
CA ARG A 70 2.19 14.57 -11.82
C ARG A 70 3.04 15.46 -10.92
N SER A 71 3.35 16.67 -11.37
CA SER A 71 4.04 17.68 -10.56
C SER A 71 3.25 18.02 -9.30
N GLY A 72 3.95 18.35 -8.21
CA GLY A 72 3.36 18.76 -6.94
C GLY A 72 3.69 17.85 -5.77
N THR A 73 4.33 16.70 -5.99
CA THR A 73 4.90 15.89 -4.90
C THR A 73 6.10 16.58 -4.30
N GLN A 74 6.37 16.29 -3.03
CA GLN A 74 7.49 16.82 -2.27
C GLN A 74 8.35 15.68 -1.73
N ALA A 75 9.56 15.99 -1.26
CA ALA A 75 10.45 15.01 -0.64
C ALA A 75 9.80 14.28 0.55
N ASP A 76 8.91 14.95 1.29
CA ASP A 76 8.15 14.35 2.38
C ASP A 76 7.25 13.19 1.95
N ASN A 77 6.78 13.17 0.70
CA ASN A 77 6.04 12.02 0.17
C ASN A 77 6.86 10.73 0.22
N ASP A 78 8.17 10.81 -0.03
CA ASP A 78 9.06 9.65 0.06
C ASP A 78 9.24 9.18 1.51
N THR A 79 9.21 10.10 2.47
CA THR A 79 9.19 9.78 3.90
C THR A 79 7.93 9.00 4.27
N TRP A 80 6.76 9.42 3.79
CA TRP A 80 5.52 8.68 3.99
C TRP A 80 5.54 7.29 3.35
N VAL A 81 6.11 7.18 2.14
CA VAL A 81 6.33 5.88 1.49
C VAL A 81 7.15 4.96 2.37
N ALA A 82 8.28 5.43 2.87
CA ALA A 82 9.17 4.64 3.73
C ALA A 82 8.47 4.19 5.02
N ARG A 83 7.71 5.07 5.66
CA ARG A 83 6.97 4.79 6.90
C ARG A 83 5.86 3.76 6.69
N LYS A 84 5.04 3.92 5.65
CA LYS A 84 3.99 2.96 5.27
C LYS A 84 4.59 1.59 4.95
N ARG A 85 5.67 1.59 4.17
CA ARG A 85 6.39 0.38 3.80
C ARG A 85 6.93 -0.36 5.03
N LYS A 86 7.54 0.35 5.96
CA LYS A 86 8.09 -0.24 7.20
C LYS A 86 7.00 -0.91 8.05
N THR A 87 5.82 -0.32 8.12
CA THR A 87 4.66 -0.92 8.79
C THR A 87 4.25 -2.24 8.15
N VAL A 88 4.11 -2.28 6.84
CA VAL A 88 3.74 -3.50 6.10
C VAL A 88 4.79 -4.60 6.30
N LEU A 89 6.07 -4.26 6.19
CA LEU A 89 7.16 -5.22 6.37
C LEU A 89 7.17 -5.88 7.76
N ARG A 90 6.84 -5.11 8.80
CA ARG A 90 6.92 -5.61 10.17
C ARG A 90 5.71 -6.46 10.55
N TRP A 91 4.51 -6.09 10.13
CA TRP A 91 3.28 -6.77 10.56
C TRP A 91 2.65 -7.66 9.50
N GLY A 92 3.06 -7.55 8.25
CA GLY A 92 2.53 -8.36 7.15
C GLY A 92 1.09 -8.03 6.76
N PHE A 93 0.54 -6.94 7.26
CA PHE A 93 -0.78 -6.40 6.92
C PHE A 93 -0.63 -5.02 6.27
N SER A 94 -1.67 -4.58 5.56
CA SER A 94 -1.69 -3.23 5.04
C SER A 94 -1.62 -2.18 6.16
N SER A 95 -1.09 -1.01 5.84
CA SER A 95 -1.11 0.11 6.79
C SER A 95 -2.54 0.58 7.10
N TRP A 96 -3.50 0.35 6.20
CA TRP A 96 -4.92 0.58 6.45
C TRP A 96 -5.51 -0.39 7.47
N TYR A 97 -5.16 -1.68 7.40
CA TYR A 97 -5.53 -2.66 8.43
C TYR A 97 -5.04 -2.22 9.81
N MET A 98 -3.79 -1.78 9.88
CA MET A 98 -3.20 -1.29 11.13
C MET A 98 -3.89 -0.01 11.61
N HIS A 99 -4.26 0.90 10.71
CA HIS A 99 -5.08 2.07 11.02
C HIS A 99 -6.39 1.67 11.70
N CYS A 100 -7.16 0.79 11.08
CA CYS A 100 -8.45 0.34 11.60
C CYS A 100 -8.30 -0.41 12.93
N LYS A 101 -7.28 -1.23 13.07
CA LYS A 101 -6.98 -1.98 14.31
C LYS A 101 -6.70 -1.07 15.50
N LEU A 102 -6.08 0.06 15.27
CA LEU A 102 -5.69 1.01 16.32
C LEU A 102 -6.63 2.22 16.41
N GLY A 103 -7.71 2.26 15.59
CA GLY A 103 -8.62 3.40 15.54
C GLY A 103 -7.96 4.69 15.03
N GLY A 104 -6.89 4.58 14.25
CA GLY A 104 -6.14 5.72 13.73
C GLY A 104 -5.26 6.43 14.76
N ASP A 105 -5.15 5.90 15.98
CA ASP A 105 -4.42 6.49 17.09
C ASP A 105 -2.94 6.07 17.06
N GLU A 106 -2.07 6.98 16.59
CA GLU A 106 -0.63 6.74 16.50
C GLU A 106 0.03 6.60 17.87
N ALA A 107 -0.44 7.28 18.90
CA ALA A 107 0.08 7.16 20.25
C ALA A 107 -0.23 5.78 20.83
N LYS A 108 -1.45 5.30 20.62
CA LYS A 108 -1.86 3.93 20.99
C LYS A 108 -1.05 2.87 20.23
N PHE A 109 -0.80 3.09 18.96
CA PHE A 109 0.05 2.22 18.14
C PHE A 109 1.48 2.14 18.69
N ALA A 110 2.10 3.28 18.95
CA ALA A 110 3.44 3.36 19.50
C ALA A 110 3.54 2.67 20.88
N ALA A 111 2.57 2.91 21.76
CA ALA A 111 2.53 2.30 23.09
C ALA A 111 2.32 0.79 23.03
N LYS A 112 1.37 0.31 22.21
CA LYS A 112 1.05 -1.11 22.08
C LYS A 112 2.24 -1.95 21.61
N TYR A 113 3.02 -1.43 20.68
CA TYR A 113 4.17 -2.14 20.10
C TYR A 113 5.52 -1.70 20.67
N VAL A 114 5.49 -0.85 21.71
CA VAL A 114 6.69 -0.39 22.42
C VAL A 114 7.72 0.21 21.46
N LEU A 115 7.26 1.07 20.57
CA LEU A 115 8.10 1.60 19.50
C LEU A 115 9.14 2.62 19.98
N GLY A 116 8.87 3.34 21.09
CA GLY A 116 9.80 4.32 21.64
C GLY A 116 10.18 5.37 20.61
N GLU A 117 11.46 5.64 20.51
CA GLU A 117 12.02 6.63 19.57
C GLU A 117 11.83 6.26 18.10
N SER A 118 11.62 4.98 17.79
CA SER A 118 11.38 4.53 16.42
C SER A 118 9.95 4.74 15.92
N ALA A 119 9.04 5.26 16.75
CA ALA A 119 7.63 5.45 16.39
C ALA A 119 7.45 6.27 15.11
N GLY A 120 8.24 7.30 14.90
CA GLY A 120 8.20 8.15 13.72
C GLY A 120 8.63 7.46 12.41
N GLU A 121 9.23 6.28 12.48
CA GLU A 121 9.64 5.51 11.30
C GLU A 121 8.50 4.68 10.70
N TYR A 122 7.37 4.57 11.40
CA TYR A 122 6.18 3.82 10.99
C TYR A 122 5.02 4.75 10.70
N ALA A 123 4.11 4.32 9.84
CA ALA A 123 2.83 4.99 9.63
C ALA A 123 1.69 3.98 9.59
N ILE A 124 0.58 4.33 10.22
CA ILE A 124 -0.69 3.61 10.13
C ILE A 124 -1.72 4.33 9.26
N HIS A 125 -1.24 5.17 8.33
CA HIS A 125 -2.06 5.74 7.28
C HIS A 125 -2.18 4.76 6.11
N GLY A 126 -3.37 4.62 5.54
CA GLY A 126 -3.62 3.75 4.39
C GLY A 126 -2.71 4.06 3.21
N GLY A 127 -2.43 3.06 2.40
CA GLY A 127 -1.61 3.17 1.18
C GLY A 127 -0.38 2.28 1.15
N GLY A 128 -0.08 1.53 2.20
CA GLY A 128 0.90 0.44 2.17
C GLY A 128 0.19 -0.90 2.10
N PHE A 129 0.59 -1.76 1.16
CA PHE A 129 -0.09 -3.03 0.89
C PHE A 129 0.90 -4.18 0.72
N PRO A 130 0.67 -5.34 1.39
CA PRO A 130 1.55 -6.50 1.30
C PRO A 130 1.31 -7.28 0.01
N VAL A 131 2.37 -7.72 -0.63
CA VAL A 131 2.32 -8.65 -1.76
C VAL A 131 2.59 -10.05 -1.26
N ARG A 132 1.64 -10.97 -1.53
CA ARG A 132 1.77 -12.40 -1.24
C ARG A 132 1.80 -13.21 -2.52
N VAL A 133 2.61 -14.26 -2.55
CA VAL A 133 2.74 -15.17 -3.70
C VAL A 133 2.33 -16.57 -3.27
N LYS A 134 1.61 -17.26 -4.15
CA LYS A 134 1.15 -18.63 -3.91
C LYS A 134 2.32 -19.57 -3.57
N GLY A 135 2.17 -20.28 -2.46
CA GLY A 135 3.18 -21.24 -2.00
C GLY A 135 4.41 -20.62 -1.31
N VAL A 136 4.42 -19.31 -1.12
CA VAL A 136 5.49 -18.62 -0.39
C VAL A 136 4.97 -18.14 0.96
N GLU A 137 5.68 -18.46 2.03
CA GLU A 137 5.35 -17.99 3.37
C GLU A 137 5.74 -16.51 3.54
N GLY A 138 4.86 -15.74 4.17
CA GLY A 138 5.07 -14.31 4.40
C GLY A 138 4.83 -13.45 3.16
N ILE A 139 5.34 -12.22 3.23
CA ILE A 139 5.21 -11.25 2.15
C ILE A 139 6.49 -11.20 1.31
N VAL A 140 6.35 -11.03 0.01
CA VAL A 140 7.49 -10.96 -0.92
C VAL A 140 7.76 -9.53 -1.40
N GLY A 141 6.81 -8.65 -1.24
CA GLY A 141 6.93 -7.26 -1.68
C GLY A 141 5.93 -6.33 -1.00
N VAL A 142 6.06 -5.06 -1.28
CA VAL A 142 5.17 -4.01 -0.78
C VAL A 142 4.82 -3.06 -1.92
N ILE A 143 3.53 -2.75 -2.05
CA ILE A 143 3.02 -1.70 -2.92
C ILE A 143 2.66 -0.52 -2.04
N VAL A 144 3.14 0.67 -2.37
CA VAL A 144 2.79 1.90 -1.65
C VAL A 144 2.25 2.95 -2.62
N VAL A 145 1.14 3.56 -2.23
CA VAL A 145 0.60 4.79 -2.82
C VAL A 145 0.50 5.85 -1.73
N SER A 146 0.94 7.04 -2.02
CA SER A 146 0.87 8.16 -1.08
C SER A 146 0.61 9.48 -1.81
N GLY A 147 -0.50 10.14 -1.48
CA GLY A 147 -0.83 11.45 -2.03
C GLY A 147 -2.31 11.82 -1.99
N LEU A 148 -3.22 10.86 -1.94
CA LEU A 148 -4.65 11.10 -1.78
C LEU A 148 -5.05 11.05 -0.29
N LYS A 149 -6.35 11.00 -0.02
CA LYS A 149 -6.83 10.56 1.29
C LYS A 149 -6.37 9.13 1.54
N GLN A 150 -6.03 8.81 2.78
CA GLN A 150 -5.48 7.50 3.11
C GLN A 150 -6.40 6.33 2.71
N GLU A 151 -7.71 6.50 2.80
CA GLU A 151 -8.68 5.52 2.34
C GLU A 151 -8.54 5.24 0.85
N TRP A 152 -8.29 6.27 0.08
CA TRP A 152 -8.17 6.20 -1.37
C TRP A 152 -6.79 5.73 -1.83
N ASP A 153 -5.73 6.09 -1.10
CA ASP A 153 -4.40 5.50 -1.30
C ASP A 153 -4.46 3.97 -1.16
N HIS A 154 -5.23 3.47 -0.19
CA HIS A 154 -5.45 2.04 -0.01
C HIS A 154 -6.40 1.46 -1.08
N ALA A 155 -7.53 2.10 -1.32
CA ALA A 155 -8.57 1.61 -2.24
C ALA A 155 -8.06 1.47 -3.69
N VAL A 156 -7.24 2.39 -4.17
CA VAL A 156 -6.68 2.31 -5.54
C VAL A 156 -5.77 1.09 -5.71
N ILE A 157 -5.06 0.71 -4.66
CA ILE A 157 -4.23 -0.51 -4.68
C ILE A 157 -5.14 -1.74 -4.76
N LEU A 158 -6.17 -1.83 -3.92
CA LEU A 158 -7.12 -2.94 -3.97
C LEU A 158 -7.75 -3.08 -5.36
N GLU A 159 -8.31 -1.99 -5.90
CA GLU A 159 -8.94 -1.98 -7.22
C GLU A 159 -7.97 -2.48 -8.31
N THR A 160 -6.74 -2.00 -8.28
CA THR A 160 -5.74 -2.34 -9.30
C THR A 160 -5.27 -3.79 -9.18
N VAL A 161 -4.98 -4.25 -7.95
CA VAL A 161 -4.54 -5.63 -7.71
C VAL A 161 -5.64 -6.63 -8.06
N GLU A 162 -6.89 -6.36 -7.69
CA GLU A 162 -8.01 -7.21 -8.05
C GLU A 162 -8.19 -7.33 -9.57
N LYS A 163 -8.14 -6.22 -10.29
CA LYS A 163 -8.21 -6.21 -11.75
C LYS A 163 -7.07 -6.99 -12.39
N TYR A 164 -5.85 -6.77 -11.89
CA TYR A 164 -4.67 -7.47 -12.37
C TYR A 164 -4.81 -8.98 -12.20
N LEU A 165 -5.16 -9.44 -11.01
CA LEU A 165 -5.29 -10.88 -10.71
C LEU A 165 -6.43 -11.55 -11.50
N LYS A 166 -7.52 -10.83 -11.79
CA LYS A 166 -8.61 -11.34 -12.64
C LYS A 166 -8.22 -11.46 -14.11
N SER A 167 -7.18 -10.78 -14.56
CA SER A 167 -6.69 -10.81 -15.94
C SER A 167 -5.61 -11.88 -16.20
N GLN A 168 -5.15 -12.56 -15.13
CA GLN A 168 -4.18 -13.66 -15.24
C GLN A 168 -4.91 -14.99 -15.41
#